data_db6510dbb4892b187f222f0f382d2e0e
#
_entry.id   db6510dbb4892b187f222f0f382d2e0e
#
_cell.length_a   1.000
_cell.length_b   1.000
_cell.length_c   1.000
_cell.angle_alpha   90.00
_cell.angle_beta   90.00
_cell.angle_gamma   90.00
#
_symmetry.space_group_name_H-M   'P 1'
#
loop_
_entity.id
_entity.type
_entity.pdbx_description
1 polymer ?
#
loop_
_entity_poly.entity_id
_entity_poly.type
_entity_poly.pdbx_seq_one_letter_code
_entity_poly.pdbx_strand_id
1 'polypeptide(L)'
;MWYNSGMNKPDFNQKMKQLMAEAGQGERLLLHSCCGPCSSRCLEALKDKFSVTVFYYNPNITDPAEYEKRKGEQLRLLSETGWADFLDCDYAPEEFFAAAKGMEGEREGGARCFECYKLRLERTARAAKEKGYRWFCSTLSVSPHKNAAWLNELGEALQEKYGVRWLYNDFKKENGYLRSVRLAEEHRLYRQNYCGCVYSDWRIKKDAAPQKNE
;
A
#
# COMPACT_ATOMS: atom_id res chain seq x y z
N MET A 1 -14.80 32.85 6.05
CA MET A 1 -13.71 33.82 6.00
C MET A 1 -12.50 33.18 6.58
N TRP A 2 -11.58 32.97 5.85
CA TRP A 2 -10.17 32.87 5.53
C TRP A 2 -9.80 31.48 5.10
N TYR A 3 -9.89 31.22 3.81
CA TYR A 3 -8.98 30.27 3.16
C TYR A 3 -8.01 31.13 2.36
N ASN A 4 -6.84 31.37 2.90
CA ASN A 4 -5.73 31.93 2.19
C ASN A 4 -4.64 30.89 2.13
N SER A 5 -4.31 30.57 0.97
CA SER A 5 -3.10 30.84 0.21
C SER A 5 -2.23 29.62 0.00
N GLY A 6 -1.79 29.44 -1.17
CA GLY A 6 -0.49 29.16 -1.75
C GLY A 6 0.58 28.39 -0.96
N MET A 7 0.22 27.52 -0.03
CA MET A 7 1.17 26.52 0.44
C MET A 7 1.27 25.44 -0.65
N ASN A 8 2.38 25.40 -1.35
CA ASN A 8 2.73 24.34 -2.28
C ASN A 8 2.45 23.00 -1.59
N LYS A 9 1.57 22.19 -2.19
CA LYS A 9 1.34 20.82 -1.71
C LYS A 9 2.70 20.12 -1.58
N PRO A 10 2.99 19.46 -0.45
CA PRO A 10 4.29 18.83 -0.24
C PRO A 10 4.58 17.85 -1.38
N ASP A 11 5.74 17.96 -2.00
CA ASP A 11 6.22 17.01 -2.98
C ASP A 11 6.84 15.80 -2.27
N PHE A 12 6.01 14.81 -2.00
CA PHE A 12 6.43 13.59 -1.32
C PHE A 12 7.42 12.75 -2.14
N ASN A 13 7.45 12.90 -3.47
CA ASN A 13 8.44 12.24 -4.31
C ASN A 13 9.82 12.88 -4.14
N GLN A 14 9.89 14.20 -4.09
CA GLN A 14 11.13 14.90 -3.81
C GLN A 14 11.63 14.59 -2.38
N LYS A 15 10.73 14.59 -1.38
CA LYS A 15 11.06 14.23 0.00
C LYS A 15 11.57 12.78 0.09
N MET A 16 10.99 11.85 -0.66
CA MET A 16 11.49 10.47 -0.78
C MET A 16 12.95 10.44 -1.25
N LYS A 17 13.26 11.12 -2.34
CA LYS A 17 14.61 11.16 -2.91
C LYS A 17 15.64 11.75 -1.93
N GLN A 18 15.27 12.80 -1.20
CA GLN A 18 16.12 13.38 -0.15
C GLN A 18 16.42 12.37 0.96
N LEU A 19 15.38 11.73 1.51
CA LEU A 19 15.55 10.73 2.56
C LEU A 19 16.35 9.51 2.08
N MET A 20 16.15 9.08 0.83
CA MET A 20 16.97 8.02 0.24
C MET A 20 18.45 8.42 0.10
N ALA A 21 18.74 9.68 -0.22
CA ALA A 21 20.12 10.16 -0.28
C ALA A 21 20.78 10.17 1.11
N GLU A 22 20.03 10.55 2.15
CA GLU A 22 20.49 10.59 3.55
C GLU A 22 20.64 9.21 4.20
N ALA A 23 19.85 8.23 3.77
CA ALA A 23 19.86 6.88 4.32
C ALA A 23 21.22 6.20 4.08
N GLY A 24 21.65 5.36 5.00
CA GLY A 24 22.80 4.47 4.80
C GLY A 24 22.52 3.42 3.71
N GLN A 25 23.58 2.99 3.02
CA GLN A 25 23.44 1.93 2.03
C GLN A 25 23.04 0.61 2.68
N GLY A 26 22.04 -0.08 2.16
CA GLY A 26 21.58 -1.37 2.66
C GLY A 26 20.81 -1.31 3.99
N GLU A 27 20.39 -0.12 4.46
CA GLU A 27 19.54 -0.02 5.64
C GLU A 27 18.24 -0.83 5.44
N ARG A 28 17.79 -1.51 6.49
CA ARG A 28 16.62 -2.40 6.43
C ARG A 28 15.32 -1.61 6.35
N LEU A 29 14.51 -1.89 5.32
CA LEU A 29 13.22 -1.27 5.08
C LEU A 29 12.12 -2.33 5.00
N LEU A 30 11.04 -2.15 5.77
CA LEU A 30 9.83 -2.96 5.70
C LEU A 30 8.81 -2.30 4.77
N LEU A 31 8.52 -2.94 3.64
CA LEU A 31 7.60 -2.45 2.61
C LEU A 31 6.25 -3.16 2.71
N HIS A 32 5.22 -2.48 3.20
CA HIS A 32 3.86 -2.99 3.10
C HIS A 32 3.45 -3.12 1.63
N SER A 33 3.00 -4.30 1.23
CA SER A 33 2.53 -4.56 -0.14
C SER A 33 1.17 -5.24 -0.17
N CYS A 34 0.35 -4.88 -1.16
CA CYS A 34 -0.96 -5.49 -1.39
C CYS A 34 -1.01 -6.39 -2.63
N CYS A 35 -0.03 -6.33 -3.52
CA CYS A 35 0.00 -7.14 -4.75
C CYS A 35 1.31 -6.96 -5.51
N GLY A 36 1.65 -7.95 -6.34
CA GLY A 36 2.83 -7.93 -7.20
C GLY A 36 2.96 -6.70 -8.11
N PRO A 37 1.90 -6.31 -8.88
CA PRO A 37 1.98 -5.14 -9.77
C PRO A 37 2.35 -3.83 -9.10
N CYS A 38 1.82 -3.55 -7.89
CA CYS A 38 2.17 -2.33 -7.17
C CYS A 38 3.56 -2.40 -6.57
N SER A 39 3.96 -3.58 -6.05
CA SER A 39 5.28 -3.74 -5.44
C SER A 39 6.42 -3.72 -6.47
N SER A 40 6.21 -4.18 -7.69
CA SER A 40 7.26 -4.20 -8.72
C SER A 40 7.90 -2.83 -8.93
N ARG A 41 7.11 -1.77 -9.06
CA ARG A 41 7.62 -0.39 -9.21
C ARG A 41 8.31 0.13 -7.96
N CYS A 42 7.75 -0.19 -6.76
CA CYS A 42 8.37 0.25 -5.52
C CYS A 42 9.70 -0.45 -5.27
N LEU A 43 9.75 -1.76 -5.51
CA LEU A 43 10.98 -2.55 -5.36
C LEU A 43 12.05 -2.09 -6.35
N GLU A 44 11.69 -1.87 -7.63
CA GLU A 44 12.62 -1.31 -8.62
C GLU A 44 13.25 0.02 -8.13
N ALA A 45 12.46 0.87 -7.45
CA ALA A 45 12.96 2.15 -6.95
C ALA A 45 13.81 2.05 -5.68
N LEU A 46 13.64 1.00 -4.88
CA LEU A 46 14.21 0.91 -3.53
C LEU A 46 15.37 -0.08 -3.41
N LYS A 47 15.41 -1.13 -4.24
CA LYS A 47 16.30 -2.28 -4.12
C LYS A 47 17.80 -1.94 -4.14
N ASP A 48 18.19 -0.89 -4.85
CA ASP A 48 19.60 -0.50 -4.96
C ASP A 48 20.07 0.35 -3.75
N LYS A 49 19.14 0.79 -2.91
CA LYS A 49 19.42 1.63 -1.75
C LYS A 49 19.18 0.93 -0.42
N PHE A 50 18.12 0.14 -0.33
CA PHE A 50 17.69 -0.52 0.90
C PHE A 50 17.77 -2.05 0.78
N SER A 51 18.00 -2.71 1.92
CA SER A 51 17.65 -4.11 2.09
C SER A 51 16.14 -4.20 2.37
N VAL A 52 15.36 -4.49 1.33
CA VAL A 52 13.90 -4.45 1.38
C VAL A 52 13.35 -5.80 1.80
N THR A 53 12.38 -5.79 2.72
CA THR A 53 11.52 -6.94 3.00
C THR A 53 10.07 -6.54 2.73
N VAL A 54 9.38 -7.31 1.91
CA VAL A 54 7.94 -7.13 1.66
C VAL A 54 7.15 -7.71 2.82
N PHE A 55 6.27 -6.89 3.42
CA PHE A 55 5.34 -7.31 4.47
C PHE A 55 3.93 -7.41 3.86
N TYR A 56 3.37 -8.62 3.87
CA TYR A 56 2.11 -8.91 3.20
C TYR A 56 0.92 -8.99 4.17
N TYR A 57 0.54 -7.85 4.73
CA TYR A 57 -0.62 -7.73 5.62
C TYR A 57 -1.79 -7.03 4.91
N ASN A 58 -2.82 -7.78 4.52
CA ASN A 58 -3.94 -7.29 3.71
C ASN A 58 -5.29 -7.82 4.16
N PRO A 59 -5.75 -7.48 5.38
CA PRO A 59 -7.05 -7.95 5.91
C PRO A 59 -8.23 -7.41 5.09
N ASN A 60 -8.01 -6.35 4.32
CA ASN A 60 -9.01 -5.77 3.43
C ASN A 60 -9.28 -6.58 2.15
N ILE A 61 -8.44 -7.55 1.81
CA ILE A 61 -8.74 -8.50 0.73
C ILE A 61 -9.65 -9.56 1.36
N THR A 62 -10.96 -9.34 1.28
CA THR A 62 -11.95 -10.09 2.04
C THR A 62 -12.33 -11.44 1.43
N ASP A 63 -12.00 -11.67 0.16
CA ASP A 63 -12.12 -12.97 -0.51
C ASP A 63 -10.82 -13.77 -0.30
N PRO A 64 -10.85 -14.92 0.40
CA PRO A 64 -9.64 -15.71 0.65
C PRO A 64 -8.96 -16.20 -0.63
N ALA A 65 -9.71 -16.53 -1.67
CA ALA A 65 -9.14 -16.98 -2.94
C ALA A 65 -8.37 -15.85 -3.65
N GLU A 66 -8.91 -14.64 -3.61
CA GLU A 66 -8.24 -13.46 -4.14
C GLU A 66 -7.01 -13.07 -3.30
N TYR A 67 -7.07 -13.25 -1.97
CA TYR A 67 -5.93 -13.03 -1.08
C TYR A 67 -4.78 -13.96 -1.44
N GLU A 68 -5.03 -15.27 -1.52
CA GLU A 68 -4.00 -16.27 -1.87
C GLU A 68 -3.46 -16.07 -3.28
N LYS A 69 -4.32 -15.74 -4.24
CA LYS A 69 -3.89 -15.43 -5.62
C LYS A 69 -2.90 -14.25 -5.66
N ARG A 70 -3.21 -13.14 -4.97
CA ARG A 70 -2.32 -11.97 -4.94
C ARG A 70 -1.04 -12.24 -4.17
N LYS A 71 -1.11 -13.04 -3.09
CA LYS A 71 0.06 -13.48 -2.32
C LYS A 71 0.98 -14.34 -3.18
N GLY A 72 0.42 -15.32 -3.90
CA GLY A 72 1.18 -16.16 -4.83
C GLY A 72 1.90 -15.34 -5.91
N GLU A 73 1.23 -14.36 -6.50
CA GLU A 73 1.85 -13.46 -7.48
C GLU A 73 2.95 -12.57 -6.88
N GLN A 74 2.77 -12.16 -5.62
CA GLN A 74 3.82 -11.42 -4.91
C GLN A 74 5.07 -12.29 -4.69
N LEU A 75 4.89 -13.52 -4.22
CA LEU A 75 5.98 -14.47 -4.00
C LEU A 75 6.67 -14.83 -5.32
N ARG A 76 5.92 -15.04 -6.40
CA ARG A 76 6.46 -15.30 -7.72
C ARG A 76 7.34 -14.15 -8.22
N LEU A 77 6.89 -12.90 -8.10
CA LEU A 77 7.70 -11.73 -8.45
C LEU A 77 9.01 -11.69 -7.66
N LEU A 78 8.96 -11.94 -6.34
CA LEU A 78 10.17 -11.91 -5.51
C LEU A 78 11.15 -13.03 -5.88
N SER A 79 10.64 -14.23 -6.13
CA SER A 79 11.46 -15.37 -6.59
C SER A 79 12.11 -15.10 -7.94
N GLU A 80 11.39 -14.47 -8.87
CA GLU A 80 11.89 -14.16 -10.21
C GLU A 80 12.96 -13.06 -10.20
N THR A 81 12.80 -12.07 -9.34
CA THR A 81 13.63 -10.87 -9.37
C THR A 81 14.75 -10.85 -8.33
N GLY A 82 14.56 -11.51 -7.20
CA GLY A 82 15.48 -11.41 -6.07
C GLY A 82 15.55 -10.00 -5.43
N TRP A 83 14.56 -9.14 -5.68
CA TRP A 83 14.62 -7.73 -5.29
C TRP A 83 14.34 -7.47 -3.82
N ALA A 84 13.72 -8.40 -3.11
CA ALA A 84 13.42 -8.27 -1.69
C ALA A 84 13.13 -9.63 -1.06
N ASP A 85 13.31 -9.69 0.27
CA ASP A 85 12.81 -10.77 1.10
C ASP A 85 11.29 -10.68 1.31
N PHE A 86 10.70 -11.73 1.86
CA PHE A 86 9.28 -11.80 2.17
C PHE A 86 9.06 -12.07 3.65
N LEU A 87 8.20 -11.29 4.28
CA LEU A 87 7.70 -11.49 5.63
C LEU A 87 6.19 -11.71 5.58
N ASP A 88 5.78 -12.94 5.86
CA ASP A 88 4.39 -13.31 5.94
C ASP A 88 3.71 -12.82 7.22
N CYS A 89 2.39 -12.82 7.20
CA CYS A 89 1.59 -12.49 8.36
C CYS A 89 0.23 -13.20 8.23
N ASP A 90 -0.45 -13.38 9.37
CA ASP A 90 -1.73 -14.04 9.41
C ASP A 90 -2.78 -13.31 8.55
N TYR A 91 -3.63 -14.09 7.91
CA TYR A 91 -4.80 -13.58 7.21
C TYR A 91 -5.94 -13.38 8.21
N ALA A 92 -6.25 -12.12 8.51
CA ALA A 92 -7.21 -11.73 9.55
C ALA A 92 -8.23 -10.70 9.00
N PRO A 93 -9.16 -11.10 8.09
CA PRO A 93 -10.12 -10.18 7.49
C PRO A 93 -11.08 -9.55 8.50
N GLU A 94 -11.29 -10.19 9.65
CA GLU A 94 -12.08 -9.66 10.76
C GLU A 94 -11.54 -8.32 11.31
N GLU A 95 -10.23 -8.10 11.26
CA GLU A 95 -9.63 -6.82 11.65
C GLU A 95 -10.06 -5.68 10.72
N PHE A 96 -10.19 -5.96 9.42
CA PHE A 96 -10.72 -4.99 8.47
C PHE A 96 -12.21 -4.72 8.69
N PHE A 97 -13.02 -5.76 8.92
CA PHE A 97 -14.44 -5.57 9.19
C PHE A 97 -14.67 -4.77 10.48
N ALA A 98 -13.88 -5.01 11.52
CA ALA A 98 -13.93 -4.24 12.75
C ALA A 98 -13.58 -2.74 12.51
N ALA A 99 -12.54 -2.47 11.72
CA ALA A 99 -12.14 -1.12 11.37
C ALA A 99 -13.13 -0.41 10.43
N ALA A 100 -13.88 -1.15 9.61
CA ALA A 100 -14.88 -0.62 8.68
C ALA A 100 -16.28 -0.48 9.29
N LYS A 101 -16.50 -0.94 10.51
CA LYS A 101 -17.81 -0.96 11.17
C LYS A 101 -18.43 0.44 11.24
N GLY A 102 -19.67 0.56 10.77
CA GLY A 102 -20.41 1.83 10.69
C GLY A 102 -20.04 2.70 9.49
N MET A 103 -19.13 2.23 8.62
CA MET A 103 -18.70 2.93 7.40
C MET A 103 -18.96 2.11 6.13
N GLU A 104 -19.84 1.12 6.19
CA GLU A 104 -20.14 0.19 5.09
C GLU A 104 -20.67 0.94 3.85
N GLY A 105 -21.49 1.98 4.07
CA GLY A 105 -22.06 2.83 3.02
C GLY A 105 -21.10 3.88 2.43
N GLU A 106 -19.91 4.05 3.01
CA GLU A 106 -18.94 5.03 2.52
C GLU A 106 -18.47 4.71 1.09
N ARG A 107 -18.29 5.75 0.28
CA ARG A 107 -17.70 5.59 -1.06
C ARG A 107 -16.24 5.12 -1.00
N GLU A 108 -15.76 4.51 -2.04
CA GLU A 108 -14.33 4.26 -2.21
C GLU A 108 -13.55 5.60 -2.20
N GLY A 109 -12.45 5.64 -1.46
CA GLY A 109 -11.66 6.85 -1.23
C GLY A 109 -12.17 7.73 -0.08
N GLY A 110 -13.27 7.34 0.62
CA GLY A 110 -13.81 8.01 1.80
C GLY A 110 -13.20 7.55 3.13
N ALA A 111 -13.90 7.84 4.25
CA ALA A 111 -13.45 7.58 5.62
C ALA A 111 -13.08 6.11 5.87
N ARG A 112 -13.87 5.16 5.35
CA ARG A 112 -13.55 3.73 5.46
C ARG A 112 -12.18 3.39 4.86
N CYS A 113 -11.81 4.00 3.73
CA CYS A 113 -10.49 3.78 3.12
C CYS A 113 -9.36 4.38 3.96
N PHE A 114 -9.60 5.51 4.63
CA PHE A 114 -8.64 6.10 5.55
C PHE A 114 -8.35 5.16 6.73
N GLU A 115 -9.38 4.61 7.38
CA GLU A 115 -9.22 3.64 8.48
C GLU A 115 -8.55 2.34 8.00
N CYS A 116 -8.84 1.89 6.78
CA CYS A 116 -8.16 0.76 6.16
C CYS A 116 -6.64 1.03 5.98
N TYR A 117 -6.25 2.24 5.56
CA TYR A 117 -4.82 2.60 5.46
C TYR A 117 -4.17 2.64 6.82
N LYS A 118 -4.82 3.25 7.81
CA LYS A 118 -4.35 3.34 9.19
C LYS A 118 -4.10 1.95 9.78
N LEU A 119 -5.06 1.02 9.70
CA LEU A 119 -4.92 -0.36 10.14
C LEU A 119 -3.68 -1.03 9.55
N ARG A 120 -3.52 -0.92 8.24
CA ARG A 120 -2.43 -1.60 7.50
C ARG A 120 -1.06 -0.98 7.79
N LEU A 121 -0.98 0.35 7.81
CA LEU A 121 0.28 1.05 8.10
C LEU A 121 0.69 0.90 9.57
N GLU A 122 -0.26 0.89 10.49
CA GLU A 122 0.02 0.68 11.92
C GLU A 122 0.58 -0.72 12.19
N ARG A 123 -0.02 -1.77 11.58
CA ARG A 123 0.51 -3.13 11.67
C ARG A 123 1.92 -3.22 11.10
N THR A 124 2.18 -2.51 10.00
CA THR A 124 3.51 -2.45 9.38
C THR A 124 4.54 -1.75 10.27
N ALA A 125 4.20 -0.58 10.83
CA ALA A 125 5.09 0.17 11.72
C ALA A 125 5.43 -0.62 12.99
N ARG A 126 4.42 -1.30 13.58
CA ARG A 126 4.60 -2.18 14.72
C ARG A 126 5.55 -3.34 14.40
N ALA A 127 5.30 -4.06 13.30
CA ALA A 127 6.17 -5.15 12.85
C ALA A 127 7.60 -4.66 12.54
N ALA A 128 7.73 -3.47 11.96
CA ALA A 128 9.03 -2.88 11.69
C ALA A 128 9.80 -2.63 12.99
N LYS A 129 9.17 -2.08 14.02
CA LYS A 129 9.77 -1.89 15.35
C LYS A 129 10.18 -3.23 15.98
N GLU A 130 9.24 -4.18 16.05
CA GLU A 130 9.46 -5.49 16.70
C GLU A 130 10.59 -6.29 16.06
N LYS A 131 10.78 -6.15 14.74
CA LYS A 131 11.80 -6.88 13.97
C LYS A 131 13.05 -6.08 13.66
N GLY A 132 13.19 -4.87 14.23
CA GLY A 132 14.38 -4.05 14.12
C GLY A 132 14.64 -3.46 12.74
N TYR A 133 13.59 -3.15 11.97
CA TYR A 133 13.71 -2.37 10.74
C TYR A 133 13.90 -0.89 11.09
N ARG A 134 14.77 -0.22 10.35
CA ARG A 134 15.00 1.21 10.52
C ARG A 134 13.94 2.05 9.82
N TRP A 135 13.40 1.52 8.70
CA TRP A 135 12.46 2.21 7.82
C TRP A 135 11.22 1.37 7.58
N PHE A 136 10.10 2.05 7.34
CA PHE A 136 8.92 1.42 6.78
C PHE A 136 8.25 2.33 5.75
N CYS A 137 7.54 1.73 4.80
CA CYS A 137 6.71 2.44 3.83
C CYS A 137 5.63 1.52 3.23
N SER A 138 4.93 1.99 2.20
CA SER A 138 3.86 1.23 1.56
C SER A 138 3.83 1.43 0.06
N THR A 139 3.44 0.38 -0.66
CA THR A 139 3.20 0.41 -2.11
C THR A 139 1.91 1.14 -2.49
N LEU A 140 1.06 1.49 -1.54
CA LEU A 140 -0.29 2.04 -1.81
C LEU A 140 -0.27 3.31 -2.65
N SER A 141 0.74 4.14 -2.52
CA SER A 141 0.85 5.42 -3.26
C SER A 141 1.14 5.27 -4.76
N VAL A 142 1.42 4.06 -5.26
CA VAL A 142 1.52 3.78 -6.71
C VAL A 142 0.17 3.96 -7.40
N SER A 143 -0.90 3.58 -6.71
CA SER A 143 -2.25 3.64 -7.28
C SER A 143 -2.75 5.08 -7.40
N PRO A 144 -3.28 5.50 -8.56
CA PRO A 144 -3.90 6.81 -8.72
C PRO A 144 -5.18 6.98 -7.87
N HIS A 145 -5.79 5.86 -7.46
CA HIS A 145 -6.99 5.84 -6.62
C HIS A 145 -6.71 5.96 -5.13
N LYS A 146 -5.44 6.06 -4.72
CA LYS A 146 -5.06 6.16 -3.31
C LYS A 146 -4.53 7.55 -2.99
N ASN A 147 -4.98 8.10 -1.85
CA ASN A 147 -4.60 9.42 -1.40
C ASN A 147 -3.20 9.40 -0.76
N ALA A 148 -2.20 9.89 -1.50
CA ALA A 148 -0.82 9.91 -1.02
C ALA A 148 -0.62 10.84 0.19
N ALA A 149 -1.41 11.92 0.32
CA ALA A 149 -1.32 12.82 1.47
C ALA A 149 -1.72 12.09 2.76
N TRP A 150 -2.85 11.38 2.76
CA TRP A 150 -3.28 10.56 3.90
C TRP A 150 -2.27 9.48 4.27
N LEU A 151 -1.68 8.83 3.28
CA LEU A 151 -0.66 7.78 3.53
C LEU A 151 0.58 8.37 4.22
N ASN A 152 1.01 9.56 3.81
CA ASN A 152 2.18 10.21 4.40
C ASN A 152 1.88 10.84 5.77
N GLU A 153 0.69 11.39 5.97
CA GLU A 153 0.21 11.86 7.27
C GLU A 153 0.17 10.72 8.31
N LEU A 154 -0.44 9.59 7.93
CA LEU A 154 -0.49 8.40 8.78
C LEU A 154 0.92 7.84 9.04
N GLY A 155 1.78 7.80 8.02
CA GLY A 155 3.14 7.32 8.15
C GLY A 155 3.97 8.16 9.11
N GLU A 156 3.82 9.49 9.07
CA GLU A 156 4.48 10.44 9.97
C GLU A 156 4.02 10.25 11.42
N ALA A 157 2.72 10.18 11.67
CA ALA A 157 2.18 9.93 12.99
C ALA A 157 2.64 8.56 13.57
N LEU A 158 2.73 7.54 12.72
CA LEU A 158 3.20 6.21 13.13
C LEU A 158 4.71 6.18 13.37
N GLN A 159 5.50 6.96 12.63
CA GLN A 159 6.92 7.17 12.91
C GLN A 159 7.14 7.68 14.33
N GLU A 160 6.39 8.70 14.74
CA GLU A 160 6.45 9.26 16.10
C GLU A 160 6.03 8.22 17.15
N LYS A 161 4.94 7.50 16.89
CA LYS A 161 4.39 6.50 17.81
C LYS A 161 5.33 5.31 18.04
N TYR A 162 5.96 4.80 16.98
CA TYR A 162 6.74 3.55 17.02
C TYR A 162 8.26 3.76 17.02
N GLY A 163 8.75 4.95 16.71
CA GLY A 163 10.18 5.25 16.63
C GLY A 163 10.87 4.58 15.43
N VAL A 164 10.13 4.28 14.37
CA VAL A 164 10.63 3.72 13.10
C VAL A 164 10.45 4.76 12.01
N ARG A 165 11.47 5.03 11.19
CA ARG A 165 11.42 6.10 10.19
C ARG A 165 10.42 5.76 9.07
N TRP A 166 9.51 6.70 8.77
CA TRP A 166 8.66 6.62 7.58
C TRP A 166 9.41 7.12 6.35
N LEU A 167 9.46 6.31 5.31
CA LEU A 167 9.93 6.77 4.00
C LEU A 167 8.75 7.43 3.28
N TYR A 168 8.70 8.77 3.30
CA TYR A 168 7.69 9.53 2.55
C TYR A 168 7.74 9.12 1.09
N ASN A 169 6.57 9.01 0.46
CA ASN A 169 6.51 8.53 -0.91
C ASN A 169 5.25 8.98 -1.67
N ASP A 170 5.40 9.10 -2.97
CA ASP A 170 4.32 9.16 -3.94
C ASP A 170 4.77 8.42 -5.21
N PHE A 171 4.80 7.10 -5.13
CA PHE A 171 5.36 6.22 -6.15
C PHE A 171 4.66 6.30 -7.51
N LYS A 172 3.47 6.93 -7.63
CA LYS A 172 2.82 7.19 -8.92
C LYS A 172 3.46 8.34 -9.71
N LYS A 173 4.21 9.23 -9.04
CA LYS A 173 4.91 10.33 -9.68
C LYS A 173 5.96 9.83 -10.67
N GLU A 174 6.40 10.73 -11.57
CA GLU A 174 7.39 10.42 -12.61
C GLU A 174 7.01 9.17 -13.44
N ASN A 175 5.75 9.10 -13.84
CA ASN A 175 5.19 7.96 -14.57
C ASN A 175 5.25 6.62 -13.81
N GLY A 176 5.39 6.65 -12.48
CA GLY A 176 5.55 5.45 -11.68
C GLY A 176 4.38 4.47 -11.77
N TYR A 177 3.13 4.98 -11.88
CA TYR A 177 1.98 4.12 -12.16
C TYR A 177 2.12 3.42 -13.52
N LEU A 178 2.47 4.14 -14.57
CA LEU A 178 2.67 3.58 -15.91
C LEU A 178 3.81 2.56 -15.91
N ARG A 179 4.90 2.84 -15.17
CA ARG A 179 5.99 1.88 -15.00
C ARG A 179 5.52 0.60 -14.31
N SER A 180 4.65 0.70 -13.30
CA SER A 180 4.07 -0.49 -12.64
C SER A 180 3.21 -1.34 -13.60
N VAL A 181 2.54 -0.70 -14.57
CA VAL A 181 1.81 -1.42 -15.63
C VAL A 181 2.76 -2.22 -16.50
N ARG A 182 3.82 -1.57 -17.00
CA ARG A 182 4.84 -2.22 -17.85
C ARG A 182 5.55 -3.37 -17.13
N LEU A 183 5.97 -3.16 -15.87
CA LEU A 183 6.58 -4.21 -15.08
C LEU A 183 5.62 -5.40 -14.85
N ALA A 184 4.33 -5.13 -14.66
CA ALA A 184 3.36 -6.18 -14.56
C ALA A 184 3.18 -6.98 -15.85
N GLU A 185 3.34 -6.35 -17.02
CA GLU A 185 3.34 -7.00 -18.33
C GLU A 185 4.64 -7.80 -18.54
N GLU A 186 5.81 -7.18 -18.28
CA GLU A 186 7.13 -7.81 -18.39
C GLU A 186 7.22 -9.11 -17.57
N HIS A 187 6.71 -9.09 -16.33
CA HIS A 187 6.68 -10.23 -15.42
C HIS A 187 5.38 -11.05 -15.49
N ARG A 188 4.46 -10.75 -16.41
CA ARG A 188 3.16 -11.43 -16.60
C ARG A 188 2.37 -11.56 -15.30
N LEU A 189 2.33 -10.50 -14.48
CA LEU A 189 1.67 -10.51 -13.19
C LEU A 189 0.15 -10.37 -13.34
N TYR A 190 -0.58 -11.09 -12.50
CA TYR A 190 -2.02 -10.88 -12.36
C TYR A 190 -2.31 -9.45 -11.89
N ARG A 191 -3.09 -8.72 -12.69
CA ARG A 191 -3.55 -7.37 -12.34
C ARG A 191 -5.03 -7.41 -11.99
N GLN A 192 -5.30 -7.13 -10.72
CA GLN A 192 -6.66 -6.96 -10.24
C GLN A 192 -7.26 -5.62 -10.70
N ASN A 193 -8.57 -5.59 -10.89
CA ASN A 193 -9.34 -4.41 -11.28
C ASN A 193 -10.11 -3.74 -10.13
N TYR A 194 -9.95 -4.21 -8.90
CA TYR A 194 -10.59 -3.67 -7.71
C TYR A 194 -9.64 -3.71 -6.49
N CYS A 195 -9.98 -2.98 -5.42
CA CYS A 195 -9.13 -2.84 -4.24
C CYS A 195 -8.92 -4.17 -3.47
N GLY A 196 -9.91 -5.07 -3.50
CA GLY A 196 -9.92 -6.35 -2.79
C GLY A 196 -10.92 -6.40 -1.65
N CYS A 197 -11.41 -5.27 -1.14
CA CYS A 197 -12.45 -5.28 -0.12
C CYS A 197 -13.84 -5.50 -0.74
N VAL A 198 -14.73 -6.14 0.00
CA VAL A 198 -16.12 -6.39 -0.40
C VAL A 198 -16.84 -5.13 -0.86
N TYR A 199 -16.54 -3.98 -0.28
CA TYR A 199 -17.17 -2.70 -0.62
C TYR A 199 -16.68 -2.07 -1.92
N SER A 200 -15.58 -2.53 -2.49
CA SER A 200 -15.05 -2.09 -3.80
C SER A 200 -15.27 -3.13 -4.91
N ASP A 201 -15.80 -4.30 -4.57
CA ASP A 201 -16.04 -5.35 -5.55
C ASP A 201 -17.29 -5.02 -6.39
N TRP A 202 -17.06 -4.68 -7.65
CA TRP A 202 -18.12 -4.34 -8.59
C TRP A 202 -19.05 -5.54 -8.91
N ARG A 203 -18.57 -6.78 -8.71
CA ARG A 203 -19.36 -8.00 -8.91
C ARG A 203 -20.50 -8.04 -7.90
N ILE A 204 -20.20 -7.78 -6.64
CA ILE A 204 -21.19 -7.74 -5.53
C ILE A 204 -22.14 -6.56 -5.70
N LYS A 205 -21.65 -5.40 -6.20
CA LYS A 205 -22.50 -4.22 -6.45
C LYS A 205 -23.51 -4.43 -7.58
N LYS A 206 -23.24 -5.28 -8.58
CA LYS A 206 -24.18 -5.61 -9.63
C LYS A 206 -25.36 -6.43 -9.11
N ASP A 207 -25.10 -7.37 -8.19
CA ASP A 207 -26.12 -8.23 -7.62
C ASP A 207 -27.00 -7.50 -6.58
N ALA A 208 -26.49 -6.41 -6.00
CA ALA A 208 -27.21 -5.56 -5.04
C ALA A 208 -28.01 -4.42 -5.69
N ALA A 209 -27.93 -4.23 -7.00
CA ALA A 209 -28.76 -3.24 -7.70
C ALA A 209 -30.21 -3.75 -7.76
N PRO A 210 -31.21 -2.94 -7.33
CA PRO A 210 -32.61 -3.35 -7.44
C PRO A 210 -32.93 -3.63 -8.89
N GLN A 211 -33.47 -4.82 -9.18
CA GLN A 211 -34.02 -5.12 -10.48
C GLN A 211 -35.13 -4.08 -10.74
N LYS A 212 -34.93 -3.26 -11.74
CA LYS A 212 -36.01 -2.38 -12.23
C LYS A 212 -37.10 -3.31 -12.72
N ASN A 213 -38.20 -3.42 -11.95
CA ASN A 213 -39.42 -4.02 -12.43
C ASN A 213 -39.88 -3.16 -13.60
N GLU A 214 -39.90 -3.74 -14.77
CA GLU A 214 -40.61 -3.21 -15.96
C GLU A 214 -42.12 -3.35 -15.78
#